data_618f50f3163a347865fba1971dc6e466
#
_entry.id   618f50f3163a347865fba1971dc6e466
#
_cell.length_a   1.000
_cell.length_b   1.000
_cell.length_c   1.000
_cell.angle_alpha   90.00
_cell.angle_beta   90.00
_cell.angle_gamma   90.00
#
_symmetry.space_group_name_H-M   'P 1'
#
loop_
_entity.id
_entity.type
_entity.pdbx_description
1 polymer ?
#
loop_
_entity_poly.entity_id
_entity_poly.type
_entity_poly.pdbx_seq_one_letter_code
_entity_poly.pdbx_strand_id
1 'polypeptide(L)'
;EIFQMTPFITLEQEKEILPQLPDCESGRWFPAFADITAKGNTKQKGIDEIINHFGIRLEETMAFGDGGNDVSMLRHAAIGVAMGNAVDEVKEHANYITTSVDEDGVANALKHFSII
;
A
#
# COMPACT_ATOMS: atom_id res chain seq x y z
N GLU A 1 16.86 -16.73 -2.71
CA GLU A 1 15.94 -15.85 -3.43
C GLU A 1 15.72 -14.59 -2.59
N ILE A 2 15.82 -13.42 -3.22
CA ILE A 2 15.62 -12.10 -2.54
C ILE A 2 14.33 -11.52 -3.10
N PHE A 3 13.36 -11.24 -2.23
CA PHE A 3 12.07 -10.67 -2.61
C PHE A 3 12.03 -9.14 -2.51
N GLN A 4 12.79 -8.59 -1.56
CA GLN A 4 12.89 -7.15 -1.30
C GLN A 4 14.24 -6.83 -0.66
N MET A 5 14.76 -5.65 -0.94
CA MET A 5 15.88 -5.03 -0.23
C MET A 5 15.45 -3.67 0.30
N THR A 6 15.91 -3.33 1.50
CA THR A 6 15.64 -2.02 2.11
C THR A 6 16.98 -1.32 2.42
N PRO A 7 17.68 -0.78 1.41
CA PRO A 7 18.93 -0.07 1.60
C PRO A 7 18.71 1.28 2.28
N PHE A 8 19.61 1.63 3.20
CA PHE A 8 19.70 2.99 3.77
C PHE A 8 20.45 3.87 2.78
N ILE A 9 19.70 4.55 1.93
CA ILE A 9 20.23 5.40 0.85
C ILE A 9 19.46 6.72 0.77
N THR A 10 20.14 7.77 0.33
CA THR A 10 19.49 9.06 0.02
C THR A 10 18.71 8.98 -1.30
N LEU A 11 17.88 9.99 -1.56
CA LEU A 11 17.15 10.10 -2.82
C LEU A 11 18.11 10.23 -4.03
N GLU A 12 19.26 10.91 -3.86
CA GLU A 12 20.29 11.05 -4.90
C GLU A 12 20.90 9.69 -5.23
N GLN A 13 21.29 8.92 -4.21
CA GLN A 13 21.83 7.57 -4.38
C GLN A 13 20.81 6.62 -5.02
N GLU A 14 19.54 6.73 -4.65
CA GLU A 14 18.47 5.95 -5.27
C GLU A 14 18.39 6.24 -6.79
N LYS A 15 18.42 7.51 -7.20
CA LYS A 15 18.41 7.92 -8.62
C LYS A 15 19.62 7.43 -9.40
N GLU A 16 20.76 7.24 -8.73
CA GLU A 16 21.99 6.70 -9.35
C GLU A 16 21.95 5.16 -9.47
N ILE A 17 21.39 4.49 -8.49
CA ILE A 17 21.39 3.02 -8.38
C ILE A 17 20.26 2.41 -9.23
N LEU A 18 19.06 2.97 -9.17
CA LEU A 18 17.87 2.37 -9.79
C LEU A 18 17.99 2.12 -11.30
N PRO A 19 18.63 3.00 -12.12
CA PRO A 19 18.87 2.71 -13.53
C PRO A 19 19.76 1.50 -13.81
N GLN A 20 20.56 1.06 -12.83
CA GLN A 20 21.41 -0.14 -12.92
C GLN A 20 20.65 -1.43 -12.59
N LEU A 21 19.39 -1.31 -12.14
CA LEU A 21 18.50 -2.40 -11.78
C LEU A 21 17.23 -2.34 -12.63
N PRO A 22 17.32 -2.66 -13.94
CA PRO A 22 16.23 -2.43 -14.90
C PRO A 22 14.94 -3.17 -14.61
N ASP A 23 15.04 -4.30 -13.90
CA ASP A 23 13.90 -5.13 -13.51
C ASP A 23 13.37 -4.84 -12.10
N CYS A 24 13.85 -3.76 -11.47
CA CYS A 24 13.44 -3.33 -10.14
C CYS A 24 12.75 -1.98 -10.17
N GLU A 25 11.98 -1.73 -9.14
CA GLU A 25 11.39 -0.44 -8.80
C GLU A 25 11.62 -0.11 -7.34
N SER A 26 11.58 1.17 -6.99
CA SER A 26 11.72 1.63 -5.61
C SER A 26 10.43 2.23 -5.08
N GLY A 27 10.16 2.00 -3.80
CA GLY A 27 9.15 2.69 -3.01
C GLY A 27 9.80 3.37 -1.81
N ARG A 28 9.67 4.69 -1.70
CA ARG A 28 10.20 5.46 -0.57
C ARG A 28 9.05 5.98 0.28
N TRP A 29 9.03 5.61 1.53
CA TRP A 29 8.06 6.06 2.52
C TRP A 29 8.73 6.68 3.76
N PHE A 30 10.07 6.66 3.80
CA PHE A 30 10.85 7.31 4.84
C PHE A 30 12.14 7.92 4.24
N PRO A 31 12.60 9.10 4.72
CA PRO A 31 13.74 9.80 4.09
C PRO A 31 15.06 9.01 4.09
N ALA A 32 15.28 8.14 5.09
CA ALA A 32 16.56 7.46 5.29
C ALA A 32 16.73 6.18 4.45
N PHE A 33 15.68 5.61 3.86
CA PHE A 33 15.75 4.37 3.10
C PHE A 33 14.69 4.28 2.00
N ALA A 34 14.87 3.34 1.10
CA ALA A 34 13.89 2.96 0.09
C ALA A 34 13.74 1.44 0.06
N ASP A 35 12.55 0.95 -0.26
CA ASP A 35 12.33 -0.44 -0.58
C ASP A 35 12.58 -0.66 -2.07
N ILE A 36 13.42 -1.63 -2.42
CA ILE A 36 13.68 -2.04 -3.80
C ILE A 36 13.08 -3.43 -4.00
N THR A 37 12.14 -3.52 -4.92
CA THR A 37 11.41 -4.75 -5.26
C THR A 37 11.46 -5.03 -6.76
N ALA A 38 11.07 -6.22 -7.18
CA ALA A 38 10.88 -6.50 -8.60
C ALA A 38 9.77 -5.62 -9.17
N LYS A 39 9.94 -5.13 -10.40
CA LYS A 39 8.95 -4.32 -11.11
C LYS A 39 7.57 -4.98 -11.15
N GLY A 40 6.55 -4.19 -10.89
CA GLY A 40 5.17 -4.64 -10.87
C GLY A 40 4.80 -5.47 -9.65
N ASN A 41 5.67 -5.55 -8.63
CA ASN A 41 5.38 -6.24 -7.38
C ASN A 41 4.68 -5.28 -6.40
N THR A 42 3.48 -4.88 -6.76
CA THR A 42 2.66 -3.93 -6.00
C THR A 42 1.74 -4.63 -5.00
N LYS A 43 1.27 -3.90 -3.98
CA LYS A 43 0.24 -4.40 -3.05
C LYS A 43 -1.07 -4.75 -3.77
N GLN A 44 -1.42 -4.02 -4.83
CA GLN A 44 -2.54 -4.35 -5.71
C GLN A 44 -2.41 -5.76 -6.30
N LYS A 45 -1.25 -6.08 -6.88
CA LYS A 45 -0.99 -7.41 -7.42
C LYS A 45 -1.09 -8.49 -6.35
N GLY A 46 -0.64 -8.19 -5.12
CA GLY A 46 -0.81 -9.10 -3.98
C GLY A 46 -2.27 -9.41 -3.68
N ILE A 47 -3.16 -8.42 -3.78
CA ILE A 47 -4.62 -8.63 -3.66
C ILE A 47 -5.09 -9.57 -4.78
N ASP A 48 -4.74 -9.29 -6.03
CA ASP A 48 -5.18 -10.09 -7.19
C ASP A 48 -4.76 -11.57 -7.05
N GLU A 49 -3.53 -11.82 -6.62
CA GLU A 49 -3.04 -13.19 -6.38
C GLU A 49 -3.83 -13.91 -5.29
N ILE A 50 -4.14 -13.22 -4.18
CA ILE A 50 -4.89 -13.79 -3.06
C ILE A 50 -6.35 -14.07 -3.46
N ILE A 51 -7.04 -13.10 -4.05
CA ILE A 51 -8.45 -13.27 -4.43
C ILE A 51 -8.60 -14.35 -5.49
N ASN A 52 -7.68 -14.42 -6.46
CA ASN A 52 -7.67 -15.47 -7.46
C ASN A 52 -7.45 -16.86 -6.83
N HIS A 53 -6.50 -16.96 -5.88
CA HIS A 53 -6.21 -18.23 -5.20
C HIS A 53 -7.42 -18.76 -4.41
N PHE A 54 -8.16 -17.88 -3.74
CA PHE A 54 -9.31 -18.25 -2.91
C PHE A 54 -10.66 -18.18 -3.64
N GLY A 55 -10.70 -17.75 -4.89
CA GLY A 55 -11.94 -17.58 -5.66
C GLY A 55 -12.83 -16.47 -5.11
N ILE A 56 -12.23 -15.42 -4.52
CA ILE A 56 -12.91 -14.23 -4.01
C ILE A 56 -13.07 -13.23 -5.15
N ARG A 57 -14.19 -12.54 -5.23
CA ARG A 57 -14.40 -11.48 -6.21
C ARG A 57 -13.82 -10.16 -5.69
N LEU A 58 -13.38 -9.30 -6.60
CA LEU A 58 -12.83 -7.99 -6.22
C LEU A 58 -13.82 -7.14 -5.42
N GLU A 59 -15.13 -7.25 -5.75
CA GLU A 59 -16.22 -6.56 -5.04
C GLU A 59 -16.39 -6.99 -3.58
N GLU A 60 -15.73 -8.08 -3.18
CA GLU A 60 -15.75 -8.61 -1.80
C GLU A 60 -14.51 -8.20 -0.99
N THR A 61 -13.70 -7.24 -1.50
CA THR A 61 -12.44 -6.83 -0.88
C THR A 61 -12.55 -5.48 -0.19
N MET A 62 -11.85 -5.35 0.94
CA MET A 62 -11.61 -4.09 1.62
C MET A 62 -10.11 -3.97 1.91
N ALA A 63 -9.53 -2.79 1.66
CA ALA A 63 -8.13 -2.51 1.93
C ALA A 63 -7.98 -1.32 2.86
N PHE A 64 -7.00 -1.38 3.75
CA PHE A 64 -6.62 -0.32 4.68
C PHE A 64 -5.21 0.14 4.40
N GLY A 65 -4.97 1.44 4.41
CA GLY A 65 -3.64 2.00 4.15
C GLY A 65 -3.43 3.38 4.74
N ASP A 66 -2.16 3.75 4.93
CA ASP A 66 -1.77 5.06 5.45
C ASP A 66 -0.56 5.66 4.71
N GLY A 67 0.15 4.87 3.92
CA GLY A 67 1.34 5.27 3.17
C GLY A 67 1.13 5.42 1.66
N GLY A 68 2.02 6.14 0.99
CA GLY A 68 1.97 6.32 -0.47
C GLY A 68 2.04 5.01 -1.26
N ASN A 69 2.72 3.99 -0.72
CA ASN A 69 2.77 2.65 -1.30
C ASN A 69 1.44 1.88 -1.21
N ASP A 70 0.46 2.38 -0.45
CA ASP A 70 -0.86 1.79 -0.31
C ASP A 70 -1.87 2.34 -1.33
N VAL A 71 -1.57 3.47 -1.98
CA VAL A 71 -2.49 4.15 -2.90
C VAL A 71 -3.01 3.21 -4.00
N SER A 72 -2.14 2.40 -4.60
CA SER A 72 -2.55 1.44 -5.63
C SER A 72 -3.55 0.41 -5.09
N MET A 73 -3.33 -0.08 -3.88
CA MET A 73 -4.19 -1.03 -3.19
C MET A 73 -5.54 -0.40 -2.79
N LEU A 74 -5.52 0.83 -2.25
CA LEU A 74 -6.73 1.56 -1.85
C LEU A 74 -7.66 1.84 -3.04
N ARG A 75 -7.08 2.17 -4.20
CA ARG A 75 -7.84 2.41 -5.45
C ARG A 75 -8.37 1.13 -6.09
N HIS A 76 -7.72 0.02 -5.84
CA HIS A 76 -8.02 -1.26 -6.48
C HIS A 76 -9.10 -2.06 -5.76
N ALA A 77 -9.04 -2.13 -4.43
CA ALA A 77 -10.05 -2.83 -3.64
C ALA A 77 -11.46 -2.22 -3.85
N ALA A 78 -12.50 -3.02 -3.64
CA ALA A 78 -13.87 -2.53 -3.73
C ALA A 78 -14.14 -1.41 -2.72
N ILE A 79 -13.54 -1.50 -1.52
CA ILE A 79 -13.57 -0.46 -0.49
C ILE A 79 -12.14 -0.18 -0.05
N GLY A 80 -11.61 0.97 -0.46
CA GLY A 80 -10.34 1.49 0.04
C GLY A 80 -10.57 2.41 1.23
N VAL A 81 -9.93 2.14 2.35
CA VAL A 81 -10.04 2.90 3.60
C VAL A 81 -8.68 3.51 3.95
N ALA A 82 -8.61 4.83 3.96
CA ALA A 82 -7.43 5.53 4.47
C ALA A 82 -7.53 5.68 6.00
N MET A 83 -6.42 5.40 6.68
CA MET A 83 -6.31 5.63 8.11
C MET A 83 -6.28 7.14 8.41
N GLY A 84 -6.80 7.55 9.56
CA GLY A 84 -6.85 8.96 9.96
C GLY A 84 -5.48 9.64 10.07
N ASN A 85 -4.44 8.86 10.39
CA ASN A 85 -3.04 9.30 10.41
C ASN A 85 -2.36 9.36 9.03
N ALA A 86 -3.04 8.94 7.96
CA ALA A 86 -2.50 9.04 6.59
C ALA A 86 -2.33 10.52 6.17
N VAL A 87 -1.38 10.78 5.27
CA VAL A 87 -1.25 12.10 4.64
C VAL A 87 -2.40 12.35 3.66
N ASP A 88 -2.70 13.62 3.38
CA ASP A 88 -3.86 14.00 2.57
C ASP A 88 -3.84 13.38 1.17
N GLU A 89 -2.66 13.30 0.53
CA GLU A 89 -2.49 12.64 -0.77
C GLU A 89 -3.00 11.19 -0.77
N VAL A 90 -2.80 10.43 0.31
CA VAL A 90 -3.29 9.05 0.44
C VAL A 90 -4.80 9.04 0.66
N LYS A 91 -5.32 9.97 1.49
CA LYS A 91 -6.76 10.09 1.78
C LYS A 91 -7.60 10.40 0.54
N GLU A 92 -7.06 11.19 -0.40
CA GLU A 92 -7.72 11.52 -1.67
C GLU A 92 -8.01 10.30 -2.56
N HIS A 93 -7.32 9.20 -2.33
CA HIS A 93 -7.45 7.96 -3.10
C HIS A 93 -8.30 6.88 -2.44
N ALA A 94 -8.87 7.16 -1.27
CA ALA A 94 -9.71 6.23 -0.53
C ALA A 94 -11.21 6.51 -0.72
N ASN A 95 -12.03 5.47 -0.59
CA ASN A 95 -13.48 5.61 -0.56
C ASN A 95 -13.99 6.12 0.79
N TYR A 96 -13.23 5.84 1.86
CA TYR A 96 -13.59 6.22 3.23
C TYR A 96 -12.32 6.58 4.03
N ILE A 97 -12.42 7.56 4.91
CA ILE A 97 -11.37 7.94 5.84
C ILE A 97 -11.86 7.57 7.23
N THR A 98 -11.15 6.68 7.90
CA THR A 98 -11.43 6.27 9.27
C THR A 98 -10.64 7.09 10.29
N THR A 99 -10.74 6.77 11.58
CA THR A 99 -9.92 7.37 12.63
C THR A 99 -8.46 6.87 12.56
N SER A 100 -7.59 7.45 13.36
CA SER A 100 -6.17 7.07 13.39
C SER A 100 -5.95 5.64 13.92
N VAL A 101 -4.73 5.13 13.75
CA VAL A 101 -4.32 3.84 14.30
C VAL A 101 -4.45 3.80 15.84
N ASP A 102 -4.22 4.95 16.51
CA ASP A 102 -4.33 5.07 17.97
C ASP A 102 -5.78 5.20 18.46
N GLU A 103 -6.74 5.32 17.55
CA GLU A 103 -8.18 5.50 17.82
C GLU A 103 -9.02 4.36 17.24
N ASP A 104 -8.47 3.16 17.18
CA ASP A 104 -9.14 1.95 16.67
C ASP A 104 -9.68 2.08 15.23
N GLY A 105 -8.96 2.79 14.35
CA GLY A 105 -9.41 3.13 13.00
C GLY A 105 -9.90 1.95 12.17
N VAL A 106 -9.21 0.80 12.20
CA VAL A 106 -9.64 -0.41 11.49
C VAL A 106 -10.98 -0.91 12.02
N ALA A 107 -11.12 -1.04 13.34
CA ALA A 107 -12.35 -1.51 13.97
C ALA A 107 -13.53 -0.56 13.70
N ASN A 108 -13.27 0.76 13.72
CA ASN A 108 -14.28 1.77 13.44
C ASN A 108 -14.78 1.71 11.99
N ALA A 109 -13.89 1.50 11.03
CA ALA A 109 -14.29 1.31 9.65
C ALA A 109 -15.09 0.01 9.46
N LEU A 110 -14.67 -1.11 10.05
CA LEU A 110 -15.40 -2.37 9.96
C LEU A 110 -16.82 -2.25 10.55
N LYS A 111 -16.99 -1.51 11.64
CA LYS A 111 -18.32 -1.18 12.21
C LYS A 111 -19.14 -0.29 11.28
N HIS A 112 -18.50 0.75 10.69
CA HIS A 112 -19.16 1.66 9.75
C HIS A 112 -19.78 0.90 8.56
N PHE A 113 -19.06 -0.09 8.04
CA PHE A 113 -19.53 -0.93 6.93
C PHE A 113 -20.33 -2.16 7.37
N SER A 114 -20.66 -2.28 8.66
CA SER A 114 -21.45 -3.39 9.24
C SER A 114 -20.83 -4.77 9.00
N ILE A 115 -19.52 -4.85 9.03
CA ILE A 115 -18.77 -6.12 8.91
C ILE A 115 -18.63 -6.77 10.29
N ILE A 116 -18.53 -5.97 11.35
CA ILE A 116 -18.53 -6.39 12.77
C ILE A 116 -19.51 -5.54 13.57
#